data_bfe38ae61345478ebb362da872a46ffb
#
_entry.id   bfe38ae61345478ebb362da872a46ffb
#
_cell.length_a   1.000
_cell.length_b   1.000
_cell.length_c   1.000
_cell.angle_alpha   90.00
_cell.angle_beta   90.00
_cell.angle_gamma   90.00
#
_symmetry.space_group_name_H-M   'P 1'
#
loop_
_entity.id
_entity.type
_entity.pdbx_description
1 polymer ?
#
loop_
_entity_poly.entity_id
_entity_poly.type
_entity_poly.pdbx_seq_one_letter_code
_entity_poly.pdbx_strand_id
1 'polypeptide(L)'
;MKKYRVNESEHFNLYSMHDKLKCIEIDMQEAPAHTYTDEQWDEVQERISEVKELMEKAYCVGALVDWPTLKRIREIKEERQLMRYNACMEQGASEKDAAMAFEL
;
A
#
# COMPACT_ATOMS: atom_id res chain seq x y z
N MET A 1 1.46 -9.85 26.60
CA MET A 1 1.68 -10.00 25.16
C MET A 1 2.76 -9.01 24.69
N LYS A 2 3.65 -9.50 23.86
CA LYS A 2 4.73 -8.66 23.33
C LYS A 2 4.21 -7.67 22.32
N LYS A 3 4.62 -6.41 22.41
CA LYS A 3 4.27 -5.34 21.48
C LYS A 3 5.51 -4.88 20.72
N TYR A 4 5.29 -4.36 19.51
CA TYR A 4 6.34 -3.92 18.59
C TYR A 4 6.08 -2.49 18.16
N ARG A 5 7.14 -1.71 17.99
CA ARG A 5 7.03 -0.32 17.53
C ARG A 5 6.99 -0.27 16.00
N VAL A 6 6.08 0.53 15.48
CA VAL A 6 6.02 0.84 14.05
C VAL A 6 7.11 1.86 13.74
N ASN A 7 8.02 1.55 12.82
CA ASN A 7 9.08 2.49 12.45
C ASN A 7 8.58 3.52 11.43
N GLU A 8 9.38 4.56 11.18
CA GLU A 8 9.04 5.65 10.27
C GLU A 8 8.74 5.15 8.84
N SER A 9 9.56 4.24 8.33
CA SER A 9 9.38 3.66 7.00
C SER A 9 8.08 2.87 6.87
N GLU A 10 7.75 2.07 7.86
CA GLU A 10 6.53 1.27 7.91
C GLU A 10 5.30 2.18 7.96
N HIS A 11 5.32 3.18 8.80
CA HIS A 11 4.26 4.18 8.93
C HIS A 11 4.07 4.94 7.60
N PHE A 12 5.14 5.45 7.02
CA PHE A 12 5.11 6.16 5.75
C PHE A 12 4.51 5.30 4.63
N ASN A 13 4.94 4.04 4.51
CA ASN A 13 4.44 3.15 3.46
C ASN A 13 2.96 2.84 3.63
N LEU A 14 2.47 2.76 4.85
CA LEU A 14 1.06 2.53 5.13
C LEU A 14 0.20 3.69 4.62
N TYR A 15 0.58 4.92 4.94
CA TYR A 15 -0.12 6.12 4.48
C TYR A 15 -0.03 6.29 2.96
N SER A 16 1.14 6.03 2.38
CA SER A 16 1.32 6.11 0.92
C SER A 16 0.46 5.09 0.19
N MET A 17 0.32 3.87 0.72
CA MET A 17 -0.55 2.87 0.14
C MET A 17 -2.01 3.31 0.19
N HIS A 18 -2.45 3.89 1.30
CA HIS A 18 -3.79 4.42 1.42
C HIS A 18 -4.07 5.49 0.36
N ASP A 19 -3.17 6.46 0.21
CA ASP A 19 -3.31 7.52 -0.78
C ASP A 19 -3.38 6.95 -2.20
N LYS A 20 -2.54 5.98 -2.52
CA LYS A 20 -2.54 5.33 -3.82
C LYS A 20 -3.85 4.60 -4.11
N LEU A 21 -4.37 3.87 -3.13
CA LEU A 21 -5.65 3.17 -3.26
C LEU A 21 -6.81 4.16 -3.44
N LYS A 22 -6.79 5.29 -2.74
CA LYS A 22 -7.80 6.34 -2.92
C LYS A 22 -7.74 6.94 -4.33
N CYS A 23 -6.55 7.13 -4.89
CA CYS A 23 -6.39 7.60 -6.27
C CYS A 23 -6.96 6.58 -7.26
N ILE A 24 -6.71 5.30 -7.05
CA ILE A 24 -7.28 4.23 -7.87
C ILE A 24 -8.80 4.24 -7.79
N GLU A 25 -9.37 4.41 -6.60
CA GLU A 25 -10.81 4.51 -6.40
C GLU A 25 -11.42 5.66 -7.22
N ILE A 26 -10.79 6.83 -7.16
CA ILE A 26 -11.24 8.01 -7.92
C ILE A 26 -11.18 7.74 -9.42
N ASP A 27 -10.08 7.17 -9.90
CA ASP A 27 -9.94 6.82 -11.32
C ASP A 27 -11.03 5.85 -11.78
N MET A 28 -11.37 4.86 -10.95
CA MET A 28 -12.43 3.91 -11.24
C MET A 28 -13.81 4.58 -11.28
N GLN A 29 -14.06 5.53 -10.37
CA GLN A 29 -15.32 6.29 -10.34
C GLN A 29 -15.52 7.17 -11.57
N GLU A 30 -14.42 7.75 -12.08
CA GLU A 30 -14.45 8.64 -13.24
C GLU A 30 -14.39 7.87 -14.58
N ALA A 31 -14.05 6.57 -14.54
CA ALA A 31 -13.96 5.77 -15.76
C ALA A 31 -15.34 5.55 -16.40
N PRO A 32 -15.40 5.39 -17.74
CA PRO A 32 -16.64 5.06 -18.43
C PRO A 32 -17.29 3.79 -17.88
N ALA A 33 -18.61 3.70 -17.98
CA ALA A 33 -19.36 2.53 -17.55
C ALA A 33 -18.78 1.25 -18.17
N HIS A 34 -18.73 0.18 -17.39
CA HIS A 34 -18.23 -1.14 -17.79
C HIS A 34 -16.71 -1.24 -18.01
N THR A 35 -15.94 -0.20 -17.65
CA THR A 35 -14.47 -0.27 -17.70
C THR A 35 -13.94 -1.25 -16.65
N TYR A 36 -14.55 -1.27 -15.48
CA TYR A 36 -14.16 -2.15 -14.36
C TYR A 36 -15.34 -3.03 -13.95
N THR A 37 -15.04 -4.22 -13.45
CA THR A 37 -16.04 -5.14 -12.91
C THR A 37 -16.39 -4.79 -11.47
N ASP A 38 -17.55 -5.27 -11.00
CA ASP A 38 -17.96 -5.12 -9.59
C ASP A 38 -16.94 -5.79 -8.67
N GLU A 39 -16.36 -6.93 -9.10
CA GLU A 39 -15.32 -7.63 -8.35
C GLU A 39 -14.07 -6.78 -8.16
N GLN A 40 -13.65 -6.07 -9.20
CA GLN A 40 -12.50 -5.16 -9.13
C GLN A 40 -12.77 -4.01 -8.18
N TRP A 41 -13.97 -3.46 -8.21
CA TRP A 41 -14.39 -2.40 -7.29
C TRP A 41 -14.37 -2.88 -5.84
N ASP A 42 -14.97 -4.04 -5.57
CA ASP A 42 -15.01 -4.62 -4.23
C ASP A 42 -13.62 -4.91 -3.70
N GLU A 43 -12.72 -5.42 -4.54
CA GLU A 43 -11.33 -5.66 -4.17
C GLU A 43 -10.62 -4.40 -3.72
N VAL A 44 -10.78 -3.30 -4.45
CA VAL A 44 -10.20 -2.01 -4.09
C VAL A 44 -10.78 -1.52 -2.76
N GLN A 45 -12.09 -1.64 -2.56
CA GLN A 45 -12.75 -1.22 -1.32
C GLN A 45 -12.27 -2.04 -0.12
N GLU A 46 -12.11 -3.34 -0.27
CA GLU A 46 -11.58 -4.21 0.78
C GLU A 46 -10.16 -3.82 1.16
N ARG A 47 -9.31 -3.52 0.17
CA ARG A 47 -7.93 -3.09 0.40
C ARG A 47 -7.88 -1.75 1.13
N ILE A 48 -8.71 -0.79 0.75
CA ILE A 48 -8.80 0.52 1.41
C ILE A 48 -9.21 0.32 2.87
N SER A 49 -10.20 -0.51 3.13
CA SER A 49 -10.69 -0.79 4.48
C SER A 49 -9.61 -1.43 5.35
N GLU A 50 -8.86 -2.39 4.80
CA GLU A 50 -7.77 -3.06 5.50
C GLU A 50 -6.65 -2.08 5.89
N VAL A 51 -6.21 -1.27 4.92
CA VAL A 51 -5.15 -0.28 5.16
C VAL A 51 -5.60 0.76 6.18
N LYS A 52 -6.85 1.23 6.08
CA LYS A 52 -7.42 2.18 7.01
C LYS A 52 -7.46 1.63 8.44
N GLU A 53 -7.85 0.38 8.60
CA GLU A 53 -7.85 -0.30 9.91
C GLU A 53 -6.44 -0.39 10.49
N LEU A 54 -5.45 -0.72 9.67
CA LEU A 54 -4.05 -0.73 10.09
C LEU A 54 -3.55 0.65 10.48
N MET A 55 -3.96 1.70 9.76
CA MET A 55 -3.62 3.09 10.09
C MET A 55 -4.19 3.51 11.44
N GLU A 56 -5.38 3.02 11.80
CA GLU A 56 -5.98 3.29 13.11
C GLU A 56 -5.17 2.66 14.24
N LYS A 57 -4.59 1.48 14.00
CA LYS A 57 -3.73 0.79 14.99
C LYS A 57 -2.33 1.40 15.03
N ALA A 58 -1.78 1.76 13.88
CA ALA A 58 -0.45 2.36 13.72
C ALA A 58 -0.56 3.85 13.43
N TYR A 59 -1.22 4.58 14.32
CA TYR A 59 -1.61 5.98 14.13
C TYR A 59 -0.44 6.98 14.14
N CYS A 60 0.72 6.55 14.59
CA CYS A 60 1.92 7.39 14.59
C CYS A 60 3.19 6.54 14.53
N VAL A 61 4.31 7.19 14.24
CA VAL A 61 5.62 6.55 14.33
C VAL A 61 5.88 6.17 15.78
N GLY A 62 6.29 4.94 16.04
CA GLY A 62 6.50 4.42 17.37
C GLY A 62 5.25 3.83 18.03
N ALA A 63 4.11 3.81 17.35
CA ALA A 63 2.90 3.16 17.86
C ALA A 63 3.17 1.69 18.16
N LEU A 64 2.63 1.18 19.26
CA LEU A 64 2.79 -0.20 19.68
C LEU A 64 1.67 -1.07 19.12
N VAL A 65 2.05 -2.11 18.38
CA VAL A 65 1.12 -3.03 17.75
C VAL A 65 1.55 -4.48 18.05
N ASP A 66 0.62 -5.41 17.92
CA ASP A 66 0.94 -6.82 18.05
C ASP A 66 1.66 -7.35 16.81
N TRP A 67 2.20 -8.55 16.90
CA TRP A 67 2.97 -9.15 15.80
C TRP A 67 2.15 -9.33 14.51
N PRO A 68 0.92 -9.88 14.55
CA PRO A 68 0.12 -10.03 13.33
C PRO A 68 -0.11 -8.69 12.61
N THR A 69 -0.34 -7.63 13.35
CA THR A 69 -0.53 -6.28 12.80
C THR A 69 0.77 -5.78 12.14
N LEU A 70 1.90 -5.87 12.84
CA LEU A 70 3.19 -5.43 12.31
C LEU A 70 3.59 -6.24 11.07
N LYS A 71 3.36 -7.54 11.07
CA LYS A 71 3.63 -8.42 9.94
C LYS A 71 2.85 -7.95 8.72
N ARG A 72 1.56 -7.63 8.88
CA ARG A 72 0.72 -7.15 7.78
C ARG A 72 1.18 -5.78 7.26
N ILE A 73 1.60 -4.88 8.15
CA ILE A 73 2.17 -3.59 7.77
C ILE A 73 3.42 -3.77 6.91
N ARG A 74 4.29 -4.71 7.27
CA ARG A 74 5.50 -5.03 6.50
C ARG A 74 5.17 -5.63 5.14
N GLU A 75 4.16 -6.46 5.04
CA GLU A 75 3.69 -7.01 3.76
C GLU A 75 3.19 -5.89 2.84
N ILE A 76 2.49 -4.90 3.37
CA ILE A 76 2.02 -3.72 2.61
C ILE A 76 3.21 -2.90 2.10
N LYS A 77 4.26 -2.75 2.92
CA LYS A 77 5.49 -2.08 2.50
C LYS A 77 6.12 -2.78 1.28
N GLU A 78 6.22 -4.10 1.32
CA GLU A 78 6.74 -4.89 0.20
C GLU A 78 5.86 -4.77 -1.05
N GLU A 79 4.54 -4.81 -0.90
CA GLU A 79 3.61 -4.62 -2.00
C GLU A 79 3.81 -3.26 -2.67
N ARG A 80 3.97 -2.20 -1.88
CA ARG A 80 4.19 -0.85 -2.40
C ARG A 80 5.51 -0.76 -3.17
N GLN A 81 6.57 -1.37 -2.64
CA GLN A 81 7.87 -1.40 -3.31
C GLN A 81 7.78 -2.14 -4.64
N LEU A 82 7.08 -3.27 -4.67
CA LEU A 82 6.86 -4.04 -5.89
C LEU A 82 6.06 -3.25 -6.93
N MET A 83 5.04 -2.52 -6.52
CA MET A 83 4.27 -1.65 -7.41
C MET A 83 5.15 -0.57 -8.04
N ARG A 84 6.06 0.02 -7.27
CA ARG A 84 7.03 1.01 -7.80
C ARG A 84 7.97 0.38 -8.80
N TYR A 85 8.48 -0.80 -8.51
CA TYR A 85 9.36 -1.55 -9.41
C TYR A 85 8.65 -1.81 -10.74
N ASN A 86 7.42 -2.34 -10.70
CA ASN A 86 6.63 -2.65 -11.89
C ASN A 86 6.32 -1.38 -12.71
N ALA A 87 6.00 -0.28 -12.05
CA ALA A 87 5.74 1.00 -12.72
C ALA A 87 6.99 1.49 -13.46
N CYS A 88 8.17 1.38 -12.85
CA CYS A 88 9.44 1.74 -13.50
C CYS A 88 9.72 0.87 -14.73
N MET A 89 9.46 -0.42 -14.63
CA MET A 89 9.64 -1.36 -15.76
C MET A 89 8.68 -1.04 -16.91
N GLU A 90 7.43 -0.73 -16.62
CA GLU A 90 6.42 -0.36 -17.62
C GLU A 90 6.79 0.94 -18.36
N GLN A 91 7.49 1.86 -17.69
CA GLN A 91 7.94 3.11 -18.27
C GLN A 91 9.23 2.95 -19.09
N GLY A 92 9.73 1.73 -19.23
CA GLY A 92 10.93 1.44 -19.99
C GLY A 92 12.24 1.71 -19.26
N ALA A 93 12.19 1.85 -17.94
CA ALA A 93 13.39 1.98 -17.12
C ALA A 93 14.24 0.70 -17.21
N SER A 94 15.56 0.85 -17.08
CA SER A 94 16.44 -0.31 -17.04
C SER A 94 16.17 -1.12 -15.77
N GLU A 95 16.50 -2.41 -15.81
CA GLU A 95 16.36 -3.29 -14.65
C GLU A 95 17.08 -2.74 -13.43
N LYS A 96 18.25 -2.12 -13.64
CA LYS A 96 19.02 -1.50 -12.57
C LYS A 96 18.26 -0.33 -11.93
N ASP A 97 17.66 0.54 -12.76
CA ASP A 97 16.90 1.70 -12.27
C ASP A 97 15.63 1.26 -11.54
N ALA A 98 14.96 0.23 -12.04
CA ALA A 98 13.79 -0.35 -11.38
C ALA A 98 14.15 -0.96 -10.02
N ALA A 99 15.28 -1.65 -9.93
CA ALA A 99 15.77 -2.22 -8.68
C ALA A 99 16.09 -1.14 -7.65
N MET A 100 16.66 -0.01 -8.07
CA MET A 100 16.91 1.14 -7.20
C MET A 100 15.61 1.73 -6.66
N ALA A 101 14.58 1.83 -7.49
CA ALA A 101 13.25 2.31 -7.06
C ALA A 101 12.62 1.35 -6.05
N PHE A 102 12.83 0.06 -6.21
CA PHE A 102 12.33 -0.95 -5.28
C PHE A 102 12.98 -0.81 -3.89
N GLU A 103 14.25 -0.51 -3.83
CA GLU A 103 15.01 -0.36 -2.58
C GLU A 103 14.68 0.92 -1.81
N LEU A 104 14.12 1.91 -2.49
CA LEU A 104 13.70 3.16 -1.87
C LEU A 104 12.40 3.00 -1.09
#